data_1467124461dd1e3884107443e80ae006
#
_entry.id   1467124461dd1e3884107443e80ae006
#
_cell.length_a   1.000
_cell.length_b   1.000
_cell.length_c   1.000
_cell.angle_alpha   90.00
_cell.angle_beta   90.00
_cell.angle_gamma   90.00
#
_symmetry.space_group_name_H-M   'P 1'
#
loop_
_entity.id
_entity.type
_entity.pdbx_description
1 polymer ?
#
loop_
_entity_poly.entity_id
_entity_poly.type
_entity_poly.pdbx_seq_one_letter_code
_entity_poly.pdbx_strand_id
1 'polypeptide(L)'
;MKKIIIVSTVGLIYDGITSVITSYLEAMNREDLKIYVVSTIMSETKIEKKIEELGCEIVQLPSRRKSPIVYFFSLAHFIRKNNIEVIHAHGNSATLSIELLAGFLGGCKRRIAHSHNTRCDQVRADKMLRPLFNLLYTDALACGNEAGLWLFGNRKFKVLKNGRNVKKYSFSL
;
A
#
# COMPACT_ATOMS: atom_id res chain seq x y z
N MET A 1 8.98 -15.95 10.87
CA MET A 1 7.76 -15.34 10.27
C MET A 1 8.05 -13.89 9.97
N LYS A 2 8.04 -13.50 8.68
CA LYS A 2 8.33 -12.13 8.21
C LYS A 2 7.09 -11.24 8.40
N LYS A 3 7.29 -10.02 8.92
CA LYS A 3 6.20 -9.08 9.19
C LYS A 3 6.12 -8.00 8.10
N ILE A 4 4.92 -7.86 7.54
CA ILE A 4 4.63 -6.95 6.43
C ILE A 4 3.46 -6.05 6.82
N ILE A 5 3.54 -4.76 6.48
CA ILE A 5 2.41 -3.84 6.58
C ILE A 5 2.03 -3.34 5.19
N ILE A 6 0.76 -3.44 4.84
CA ILE A 6 0.17 -2.97 3.58
C ILE A 6 -0.62 -1.70 3.86
N VAL A 7 -0.38 -0.68 3.06
CA VAL A 7 -1.04 0.63 3.20
C VAL A 7 -1.65 1.04 1.86
N SER A 8 -2.95 1.32 1.85
CA SER A 8 -3.63 2.04 0.77
C SER A 8 -3.80 3.51 1.14
N THR A 9 -3.34 4.43 0.29
CA THR A 9 -3.48 5.87 0.55
C THR A 9 -4.92 6.38 0.51
N VAL A 10 -5.83 5.60 -0.06
CA VAL A 10 -7.28 5.89 -0.12
C VAL A 10 -8.08 5.20 0.99
N GLY A 11 -7.43 4.36 1.81
CA GLY A 11 -8.10 3.50 2.79
C GLY A 11 -8.61 2.20 2.17
N LEU A 12 -9.37 1.42 2.94
CA LEU A 12 -9.98 0.17 2.48
C LEU A 12 -11.44 0.44 2.04
N ILE A 13 -11.59 0.94 0.83
CA ILE A 13 -12.89 1.27 0.22
C ILE A 13 -13.11 0.40 -1.03
N TYR A 14 -14.32 0.42 -1.58
CA TYR A 14 -14.62 -0.27 -2.84
C TYR A 14 -13.99 0.46 -4.03
N ASP A 15 -12.71 0.18 -4.28
CA ASP A 15 -11.94 0.74 -5.39
C ASP A 15 -10.99 -0.28 -6.04
N GLY A 16 -10.28 0.17 -7.07
CA GLY A 16 -9.34 -0.66 -7.80
C GLY A 16 -8.15 -1.10 -6.96
N ILE A 17 -7.61 -0.24 -6.09
CA ILE A 17 -6.43 -0.55 -5.25
C ILE A 17 -6.78 -1.61 -4.21
N THR A 18 -7.87 -1.42 -3.48
CA THR A 18 -8.37 -2.39 -2.50
C THR A 18 -8.69 -3.74 -3.12
N SER A 19 -9.30 -3.73 -4.31
CA SER A 19 -9.58 -4.96 -5.07
C SER A 19 -8.30 -5.72 -5.43
N VAL A 20 -7.23 -5.01 -5.81
CA VAL A 20 -5.91 -5.61 -6.11
C VAL A 20 -5.27 -6.16 -4.85
N ILE A 21 -5.24 -5.39 -3.76
CA ILE A 21 -4.71 -5.84 -2.45
C ILE A 21 -5.40 -7.14 -2.02
N THR A 22 -6.73 -7.15 -2.03
CA THR A 22 -7.52 -8.32 -1.63
C THR A 22 -7.24 -9.53 -2.53
N SER A 23 -7.17 -9.33 -3.85
CA SER A 23 -6.87 -10.40 -4.80
C SER A 23 -5.48 -11.01 -4.58
N TYR A 24 -4.48 -10.18 -4.24
CA TYR A 24 -3.15 -10.70 -3.90
C TYR A 24 -3.14 -11.43 -2.58
N LEU A 25 -3.84 -10.94 -1.56
CA LEU A 25 -3.97 -11.61 -0.27
C LEU A 25 -4.67 -12.97 -0.42
N GLU A 26 -5.65 -13.10 -1.33
CA GLU A 26 -6.30 -14.38 -1.63
C GLU A 26 -5.37 -15.38 -2.31
N ALA A 27 -4.46 -14.91 -3.17
CA ALA A 27 -3.67 -15.76 -4.05
C ALA A 27 -2.28 -16.12 -3.50
N MET A 28 -1.73 -15.31 -2.57
CA MET A 28 -0.36 -15.51 -2.07
C MET A 28 -0.29 -16.59 -0.99
N ASN A 29 0.82 -17.36 -0.95
CA ASN A 29 1.13 -18.18 0.22
C ASN A 29 1.54 -17.27 1.39
N ARG A 30 0.91 -17.47 2.56
CA ARG A 30 1.08 -16.65 3.77
C ARG A 30 1.63 -17.40 4.97
N GLU A 31 2.01 -18.68 4.84
CA GLU A 31 2.41 -19.55 5.95
C GLU A 31 3.50 -18.93 6.84
N ASP A 32 4.51 -18.27 6.22
CA ASP A 32 5.60 -17.61 6.94
C ASP A 32 5.46 -16.09 7.05
N LEU A 33 4.25 -15.57 6.83
CA LEU A 33 3.99 -14.13 6.82
C LEU A 33 3.01 -13.74 7.91
N LYS A 34 3.35 -12.68 8.64
CA LYS A 34 2.38 -11.93 9.45
C LYS A 34 2.08 -10.62 8.73
N ILE A 35 0.84 -10.48 8.26
CA ILE A 35 0.43 -9.35 7.43
C ILE A 35 -0.51 -8.45 8.20
N TYR A 36 -0.15 -7.17 8.24
CA TYR A 36 -0.95 -6.09 8.77
C TYR A 36 -1.49 -5.26 7.60
N VAL A 37 -2.74 -4.86 7.67
CA VAL A 37 -3.35 -3.99 6.65
C VAL A 37 -3.90 -2.74 7.35
N VAL A 38 -3.44 -1.58 6.91
CA VAL A 38 -3.85 -0.30 7.51
C VAL A 38 -5.27 0.05 7.09
N SER A 39 -6.09 0.31 8.08
CA SER A 39 -7.43 0.85 7.95
C SER A 39 -7.52 2.24 8.56
N THR A 40 -8.52 3.01 8.15
CA THR A 40 -8.84 4.33 8.66
C THR A 40 -10.35 4.43 8.87
N ILE A 41 -10.81 5.50 9.51
CA ILE A 41 -12.24 5.75 9.75
C ILE A 41 -13.10 5.75 8.46
N MET A 42 -12.48 5.89 7.30
CA MET A 42 -13.15 5.86 5.99
C MET A 42 -13.23 4.45 5.38
N SER A 43 -12.72 3.45 6.07
CA SER A 43 -12.68 2.08 5.54
C SER A 43 -14.03 1.37 5.71
N GLU A 44 -14.31 0.45 4.78
CA GLU A 44 -15.54 -0.34 4.74
C GLU A 44 -15.40 -1.60 5.60
N THR A 45 -16.24 -1.74 6.62
CA THR A 45 -16.21 -2.88 7.56
C THR A 45 -16.31 -4.25 6.87
N LYS A 46 -17.02 -4.35 5.74
CA LYS A 46 -17.11 -5.60 4.98
C LYS A 46 -15.77 -5.99 4.36
N ILE A 47 -14.99 -5.01 3.92
CA ILE A 47 -13.65 -5.23 3.36
C ILE A 47 -12.68 -5.62 4.48
N GLU A 48 -12.75 -4.96 5.63
CA GLU A 48 -11.93 -5.29 6.79
C GLU A 48 -12.15 -6.75 7.21
N LYS A 49 -13.41 -7.16 7.42
CA LYS A 49 -13.76 -8.54 7.76
C LYS A 49 -13.22 -9.56 6.75
N LYS A 50 -13.36 -9.26 5.46
CA LYS A 50 -12.82 -10.14 4.42
C LYS A 50 -11.30 -10.28 4.51
N ILE A 51 -10.58 -9.21 4.83
CA ILE A 51 -9.12 -9.22 5.02
C ILE A 51 -8.74 -10.02 6.28
N GLU A 52 -9.50 -9.90 7.36
CA GLU A 52 -9.33 -10.68 8.59
C GLU A 52 -9.58 -12.18 8.36
N GLU A 53 -10.61 -12.53 7.59
CA GLU A 53 -10.89 -13.93 7.18
C GLU A 53 -9.74 -14.55 6.37
N LEU A 54 -8.94 -13.72 5.70
CA LEU A 54 -7.71 -14.15 5.02
C LEU A 54 -6.51 -14.31 5.99
N GLY A 55 -6.70 -14.16 7.30
CA GLY A 55 -5.65 -14.28 8.32
C GLY A 55 -4.73 -13.09 8.43
N CYS A 56 -5.16 -11.90 7.96
CA CYS A 56 -4.45 -10.65 8.11
C CYS A 56 -4.98 -9.86 9.31
N GLU A 57 -4.13 -9.04 9.94
CA GLU A 57 -4.52 -8.17 11.04
C GLU A 57 -4.83 -6.75 10.54
N ILE A 58 -5.99 -6.23 10.91
CA ILE A 58 -6.36 -4.84 10.63
C ILE A 58 -5.74 -3.90 11.66
N VAL A 59 -5.11 -2.83 11.19
CA VAL A 59 -4.49 -1.79 12.00
C VAL A 59 -5.23 -0.48 11.81
N GLN A 60 -5.99 -0.08 12.81
CA GLN A 60 -6.71 1.20 12.80
C GLN A 60 -5.75 2.36 13.05
N LEU A 61 -5.63 3.27 12.09
CA LEU A 61 -4.82 4.49 12.20
C LEU A 61 -5.68 5.75 12.01
N PRO A 62 -5.22 6.90 12.52
CA PRO A 62 -5.85 8.19 12.25
C PRO A 62 -5.96 8.46 10.74
N SER A 63 -6.92 9.29 10.33
CA SER A 63 -7.07 9.63 8.93
C SER A 63 -5.84 10.37 8.40
N ARG A 64 -5.18 9.79 7.38
CA ARG A 64 -4.06 10.40 6.66
C ARG A 64 -4.40 11.79 6.10
N ARG A 65 -5.64 11.99 5.65
CA ARG A 65 -6.12 13.24 5.05
C ARG A 65 -6.44 14.31 6.10
N LYS A 66 -7.06 13.91 7.22
CA LYS A 66 -7.49 14.87 8.26
C LYS A 66 -6.38 15.20 9.25
N SER A 67 -5.50 14.25 9.53
CA SER A 67 -4.45 14.38 10.57
C SER A 67 -3.13 13.75 10.10
N PRO A 68 -2.49 14.26 9.04
CA PRO A 68 -1.33 13.62 8.40
C PRO A 68 -0.14 13.45 9.35
N ILE A 69 0.09 14.39 10.25
CA ILE A 69 1.19 14.33 11.24
C ILE A 69 0.95 13.21 12.25
N VAL A 70 -0.26 13.15 12.82
CA VAL A 70 -0.62 12.10 13.79
C VAL A 70 -0.59 10.73 13.12
N TYR A 71 -1.14 10.62 11.91
CA TYR A 71 -1.07 9.41 11.10
C TYR A 71 0.38 8.94 10.89
N PHE A 72 1.27 9.85 10.48
CA PHE A 72 2.68 9.56 10.23
C PHE A 72 3.37 8.97 11.47
N PHE A 73 3.26 9.64 12.62
CA PHE A 73 3.88 9.18 13.86
C PHE A 73 3.25 7.88 14.37
N SER A 74 1.93 7.72 14.24
CA SER A 74 1.24 6.49 14.62
C SER A 74 1.70 5.30 13.77
N LEU A 75 1.85 5.50 12.45
CA LEU A 75 2.34 4.47 11.54
C LEU A 75 3.80 4.11 11.86
N ALA A 76 4.68 5.10 12.03
CA ALA A 76 6.09 4.87 12.37
C ALA A 76 6.26 4.14 13.72
N HIS A 77 5.48 4.56 14.73
CA HIS A 77 5.46 3.90 16.04
C HIS A 77 4.97 2.45 15.95
N PHE A 78 3.87 2.21 15.23
CA PHE A 78 3.34 0.86 15.03
C PHE A 78 4.37 -0.05 14.35
N ILE A 79 5.01 0.43 13.28
CA ILE A 79 6.06 -0.30 12.56
C ILE A 79 7.20 -0.68 13.51
N ARG A 80 7.70 0.29 14.27
CA ARG A 80 8.80 0.07 15.21
C ARG A 80 8.44 -0.90 16.33
N LYS A 81 7.30 -0.68 16.98
CA LYS A 81 6.81 -1.51 18.10
C LYS A 81 6.63 -2.97 17.70
N ASN A 82 6.17 -3.22 16.48
CA ASN A 82 5.91 -4.57 15.99
C ASN A 82 7.07 -5.19 15.20
N ASN A 83 8.21 -4.49 15.05
CA ASN A 83 9.35 -4.93 14.25
C ASN A 83 8.94 -5.32 12.82
N ILE A 84 8.20 -4.43 12.13
CA ILE A 84 7.77 -4.64 10.75
C ILE A 84 8.98 -4.51 9.82
N GLU A 85 9.22 -5.52 8.99
CA GLU A 85 10.37 -5.57 8.10
C GLU A 85 10.10 -4.94 6.73
N VAL A 86 8.84 -5.00 6.28
CA VAL A 86 8.42 -4.56 4.96
C VAL A 86 7.21 -3.66 5.06
N ILE A 87 7.26 -2.49 4.44
CA ILE A 87 6.08 -1.68 4.16
C ILE A 87 5.78 -1.73 2.65
N HIS A 88 4.55 -2.05 2.29
CA HIS A 88 4.04 -2.04 0.93
C HIS A 88 2.96 -0.96 0.80
N ALA A 89 3.34 0.19 0.24
CA ALA A 89 2.49 1.37 0.12
C ALA A 89 1.92 1.47 -1.30
N HIS A 90 0.59 1.49 -1.39
CA HIS A 90 -0.17 1.60 -2.63
C HIS A 90 -0.72 3.00 -2.81
N GLY A 91 -0.45 3.60 -3.98
CA GLY A 91 -0.93 4.95 -4.32
C GLY A 91 -0.41 5.42 -5.67
N ASN A 92 -0.70 6.68 -6.02
CA ASN A 92 -0.50 7.20 -7.38
C ASN A 92 0.38 8.46 -7.42
N SER A 93 1.05 8.83 -6.34
CA SER A 93 1.85 10.05 -6.28
C SER A 93 3.02 9.96 -5.31
N ALA A 94 3.97 10.87 -5.44
CA ALA A 94 5.10 11.00 -4.52
C ALA A 94 4.68 11.35 -3.07
N THR A 95 3.39 11.60 -2.81
CA THR A 95 2.89 11.72 -1.43
C THR A 95 3.00 10.40 -0.65
N LEU A 96 3.27 9.26 -1.32
CA LEU A 96 3.72 8.01 -0.70
C LEU A 96 4.99 8.16 0.14
N SER A 97 5.71 9.29 0.00
CA SER A 97 6.82 9.64 0.88
C SER A 97 6.46 9.61 2.36
N ILE A 98 5.20 9.87 2.72
CA ILE A 98 4.71 9.84 4.10
C ILE A 98 4.83 8.41 4.65
N GLU A 99 4.30 7.44 3.95
CA GLU A 99 4.33 6.03 4.34
C GLU A 99 5.74 5.44 4.29
N LEU A 100 6.48 5.78 3.24
CA LEU A 100 7.85 5.30 3.05
C LEU A 100 8.81 5.87 4.10
N LEU A 101 8.64 7.15 4.48
CA LEU A 101 9.42 7.78 5.56
C LEU A 101 9.05 7.20 6.92
N ALA A 102 7.75 6.96 7.19
CA ALA A 102 7.33 6.27 8.39
C ALA A 102 7.93 4.86 8.46
N GLY A 103 7.97 4.14 7.34
CA GLY A 103 8.63 2.85 7.21
C GLY A 103 10.13 2.93 7.48
N PHE A 104 10.82 3.93 6.94
CA PHE A 104 12.25 4.15 7.17
C PHE A 104 12.56 4.41 8.64
N LEU A 105 11.87 5.36 9.26
CA LEU A 105 12.05 5.70 10.67
C LEU A 105 11.59 4.60 11.62
N GLY A 106 10.60 3.79 11.20
CA GLY A 106 10.13 2.60 11.92
C GLY A 106 11.08 1.40 11.84
N GLY A 107 12.05 1.42 10.91
CA GLY A 107 13.05 0.37 10.75
C GLY A 107 12.76 -0.66 9.67
N CYS A 108 11.80 -0.39 8.75
CA CYS A 108 11.56 -1.28 7.61
C CYS A 108 12.79 -1.38 6.70
N LYS A 109 13.27 -2.59 6.50
CA LYS A 109 14.37 -2.90 5.57
C LYS A 109 13.94 -2.74 4.10
N ARG A 110 12.69 -3.08 3.79
CA ARG A 110 12.11 -2.94 2.45
C ARG A 110 10.93 -2.00 2.48
N ARG A 111 10.95 -1.04 1.57
CA ARG A 111 9.91 -0.02 1.41
C ARG A 111 9.47 -0.02 -0.04
N ILE A 112 8.34 -0.66 -0.27
CA ILE A 112 7.78 -0.90 -1.60
C ILE A 112 6.80 0.21 -1.92
N ALA A 113 7.04 0.94 -3.01
CA ALA A 113 6.07 1.86 -3.60
C ALA A 113 5.37 1.17 -4.77
N HIS A 114 4.03 1.15 -4.79
CA HIS A 114 3.25 0.50 -5.83
C HIS A 114 2.27 1.48 -6.50
N SER A 115 2.52 1.76 -7.78
CA SER A 115 1.71 2.66 -8.61
C SER A 115 0.54 1.93 -9.26
N HIS A 116 -0.66 2.56 -9.20
CA HIS A 116 -1.89 1.99 -9.75
C HIS A 116 -2.58 2.86 -10.80
N ASN A 117 -2.09 4.09 -11.04
CA ASN A 117 -2.72 5.01 -11.97
C ASN A 117 -1.68 5.95 -12.60
N THR A 118 -2.08 6.66 -13.64
CA THR A 118 -1.28 7.63 -14.40
C THR A 118 -1.63 9.09 -14.05
N ARG A 119 -2.30 9.33 -12.93
CA ARG A 119 -2.69 10.66 -12.47
C ARG A 119 -2.85 10.74 -10.95
N CYS A 120 -2.76 11.94 -10.41
CA CYS A 120 -3.08 12.22 -9.01
C CYS A 120 -3.75 13.59 -8.89
N ASP A 121 -4.53 13.79 -7.82
CA ASP A 121 -5.21 15.06 -7.54
C ASP A 121 -4.26 16.07 -6.87
N GLN A 122 -3.26 15.61 -6.15
CA GLN A 122 -2.33 16.44 -5.36
C GLN A 122 -1.07 16.81 -6.15
N VAL A 123 -1.23 17.40 -7.34
CA VAL A 123 -0.12 17.68 -8.28
C VAL A 123 1.00 18.51 -7.66
N ARG A 124 0.68 19.52 -6.83
CA ARG A 124 1.70 20.38 -6.18
C ARG A 124 2.50 19.58 -5.15
N ALA A 125 1.81 18.83 -4.28
CA ALA A 125 2.46 18.00 -3.27
C ALA A 125 3.27 16.87 -3.92
N ASP A 126 2.77 16.30 -5.02
CA ASP A 126 3.51 15.29 -5.81
C ASP A 126 4.84 15.85 -6.29
N LYS A 127 4.84 17.03 -6.95
CA LYS A 127 6.08 17.65 -7.45
C LYS A 127 7.07 17.96 -6.31
N MET A 128 6.57 18.52 -5.20
CA MET A 128 7.40 18.91 -4.06
C MET A 128 8.04 17.70 -3.36
N LEU A 129 7.30 16.61 -3.21
CA LEU A 129 7.76 15.42 -2.51
C LEU A 129 8.55 14.44 -3.41
N ARG A 130 8.59 14.67 -4.72
CA ARG A 130 9.26 13.79 -5.68
C ARG A 130 10.73 13.49 -5.36
N PRO A 131 11.58 14.47 -4.97
CA PRO A 131 12.96 14.18 -4.58
C PRO A 131 13.05 13.24 -3.38
N LEU A 132 12.26 13.52 -2.33
CA LEU A 132 12.21 12.69 -1.12
C LEU A 132 11.70 11.28 -1.43
N PHE A 133 10.61 11.18 -2.20
CA PHE A 133 10.05 9.91 -2.66
C PHE A 133 11.12 9.04 -3.32
N ASN A 134 11.91 9.62 -4.22
CA ASN A 134 12.97 8.94 -4.97
C ASN A 134 14.12 8.40 -4.10
N LEU A 135 14.28 8.90 -2.89
CA LEU A 135 15.29 8.45 -1.92
C LEU A 135 14.76 7.36 -0.98
N LEU A 136 13.43 7.29 -0.79
CA LEU A 136 12.84 6.49 0.28
C LEU A 136 12.48 5.07 -0.13
N TYR A 137 11.96 4.85 -1.33
CA TYR A 137 11.59 3.47 -1.72
C TYR A 137 12.84 2.63 -2.03
N THR A 138 12.78 1.35 -1.66
CA THR A 138 13.80 0.34 -2.01
C THR A 138 13.37 -0.48 -3.22
N ASP A 139 12.06 -0.61 -3.41
CA ASP A 139 11.45 -1.40 -4.48
C ASP A 139 10.32 -0.59 -5.13
N ALA A 140 10.27 -0.62 -6.44
CA ALA A 140 9.27 0.07 -7.26
C ALA A 140 8.41 -0.94 -8.01
N LEU A 141 7.10 -0.93 -7.78
CA LEU A 141 6.13 -1.75 -8.48
C LEU A 141 5.09 -0.87 -9.17
N ALA A 142 4.54 -1.37 -10.28
CA ALA A 142 3.44 -0.71 -10.98
C ALA A 142 2.47 -1.74 -11.56
N CYS A 143 1.19 -1.43 -11.64
CA CYS A 143 0.18 -2.29 -12.26
C CYS A 143 0.33 -2.40 -13.79
N GLY A 144 1.07 -1.48 -14.41
CA GLY A 144 1.37 -1.43 -15.84
C GLY A 144 2.50 -0.45 -16.14
N ASN A 145 3.01 -0.47 -17.36
CA ASN A 145 4.13 0.38 -17.77
C ASN A 145 3.82 1.88 -17.63
N GLU A 146 2.64 2.32 -18.04
CA GLU A 146 2.25 3.72 -17.96
C GLU A 146 2.17 4.23 -16.50
N ALA A 147 1.60 3.43 -15.60
CA ALA A 147 1.57 3.74 -14.17
C ALA A 147 2.98 3.80 -13.56
N GLY A 148 3.88 2.95 -14.04
CA GLY A 148 5.28 2.96 -13.62
C GLY A 148 6.02 4.21 -14.10
N LEU A 149 5.89 4.55 -15.39
CA LEU A 149 6.48 5.76 -15.97
C LEU A 149 5.93 7.03 -15.30
N TRP A 150 4.64 7.05 -14.98
CA TRP A 150 4.02 8.16 -14.25
C TRP A 150 4.67 8.41 -12.87
N LEU A 151 4.81 7.37 -12.06
CA LEU A 151 5.29 7.52 -10.68
C LEU A 151 6.82 7.55 -10.59
N PHE A 152 7.53 6.72 -11.34
CA PHE A 152 8.97 6.52 -11.21
C PHE A 152 9.78 7.20 -12.31
N GLY A 153 9.14 7.69 -13.38
CA GLY A 153 9.83 8.24 -14.55
C GLY A 153 10.72 7.19 -15.22
N ASN A 154 11.95 7.56 -15.53
CA ASN A 154 12.94 6.67 -16.16
C ASN A 154 13.66 5.73 -15.17
N ARG A 155 13.26 5.68 -13.90
CA ARG A 155 13.85 4.79 -12.90
C ARG A 155 13.32 3.36 -13.10
N LYS A 156 14.14 2.38 -12.72
CA LYS A 156 13.75 0.96 -12.84
C LYS A 156 12.56 0.64 -11.92
N PHE A 157 11.55 -0.03 -12.45
CA PHE A 157 10.42 -0.59 -11.73
C PHE A 157 10.05 -1.95 -12.31
N LYS A 158 9.30 -2.74 -11.54
CA LYS A 158 8.74 -4.01 -12.00
C LYS A 158 7.24 -3.87 -12.22
N VAL A 159 6.75 -4.41 -13.33
CA VAL A 159 5.31 -4.48 -13.58
C VAL A 159 4.74 -5.72 -12.90
N LEU A 160 3.81 -5.48 -11.98
CA LEU A 160 3.00 -6.50 -11.32
C LEU A 160 1.55 -6.29 -11.77
N LYS A 161 1.12 -7.03 -12.78
CA LYS A 161 -0.22 -6.90 -13.36
C LYS A 161 -1.30 -7.22 -12.33
N ASN A 162 -2.41 -6.47 -12.36
CA ASN A 162 -3.56 -6.71 -11.51
C ASN A 162 -4.18 -8.09 -11.82
N GLY A 163 -3.83 -9.10 -11.02
CA GLY A 163 -4.40 -10.43 -11.12
C GLY A 163 -5.84 -10.46 -10.58
N ARG A 164 -6.72 -11.20 -11.25
CA ARG A 164 -8.07 -11.48 -10.77
C ARG A 164 -8.35 -12.96 -10.89
N ASN A 165 -9.09 -13.51 -9.91
CA ASN A 165 -9.55 -14.89 -9.99
C ASN A 165 -10.72 -14.99 -10.97
N VAL A 166 -10.44 -15.38 -12.21
CA VAL A 166 -11.41 -15.47 -13.31
C VAL A 166 -12.54 -16.45 -12.97
N LYS A 167 -12.28 -17.50 -12.17
CA LYS A 167 -13.29 -18.49 -11.76
C LYS A 167 -14.44 -17.87 -10.96
N LYS A 168 -14.21 -16.75 -10.26
CA LYS A 168 -15.27 -16.02 -9.53
C LYS A 168 -16.25 -15.28 -10.46
N TYR A 169 -15.91 -15.14 -11.73
CA TYR A 169 -16.69 -14.41 -12.74
C TYR A 169 -17.15 -15.30 -13.90
N SER A 170 -16.86 -16.61 -13.86
CA SER A 170 -17.40 -17.55 -14.82
C SER A 170 -18.88 -17.78 -14.51
N PHE A 171 -19.74 -17.50 -15.48
CA PHE A 171 -21.14 -17.95 -15.43
C PHE A 171 -21.15 -19.47 -15.54
N SER A 172 -21.77 -20.17 -14.57
CA SER A 172 -22.24 -21.54 -14.80
C SER A 172 -23.43 -21.44 -15.74
N LEU A 173 -23.29 -21.90 -16.98
CA LEU A 173 -24.36 -22.16 -17.89
C LEU A 173 -25.18 -23.35 -17.37
#